data_40f22630b6a388f632bf358c55307457
#
_entry.id   40f22630b6a388f632bf358c55307457
#
_cell.length_a   1.000
_cell.length_b   1.000
_cell.length_c   1.000
_cell.angle_alpha   90.00
_cell.angle_beta   90.00
_cell.angle_gamma   90.00
#
_symmetry.space_group_name_H-M   'P 1'
#
loop_
_entity.id
_entity.type
_entity.pdbx_description
1 polymer ?
#
loop_
_entity_poly.entity_id
_entity_poly.type
_entity_poly.pdbx_seq_one_letter_code
_entity_poly.pdbx_strand_id
1 'polypeptide(L)'
;INKVSILCKKHNIKLAVDNTFMSPYGQNPLNLGADIIMHSATKYIGGHSDLIAGVLITNNDSIAEQLYFIQKSAGAVLSPFDSWLLLRSTKTLGIRVQKQSDNAIELAKRLSELSKISSVIYPGLESHNQFALASTQQLNPKGDPIYGSMISLRLGSVEQRDHFLSRVKLFTLAESLGGVESLVCVPFDMTHGSIPVKTKEDMGLTKDLVRLSVGIEDVEDLYMDIINSLDQ
;
A
#
# COMPACT_ATOMS: atom_id res chain seq x y z
N ILE A 1 -3.85 -14.76 -5.63
CA ILE A 1 -5.30 -14.57 -5.87
C ILE A 1 -5.86 -15.75 -6.63
N ASN A 2 -5.31 -16.15 -7.78
CA ASN A 2 -5.84 -17.20 -8.64
C ASN A 2 -6.09 -18.55 -7.89
N LYS A 3 -5.11 -19.05 -7.12
CA LYS A 3 -5.29 -20.27 -6.31
C LYS A 3 -6.44 -20.18 -5.31
N VAL A 4 -6.61 -19.02 -4.69
CA VAL A 4 -7.71 -18.77 -3.75
C VAL A 4 -9.05 -18.72 -4.48
N SER A 5 -9.12 -18.10 -5.67
CA SER A 5 -10.35 -18.05 -6.47
C SER A 5 -10.82 -19.46 -6.91
N ILE A 6 -9.90 -20.35 -7.28
CA ILE A 6 -10.21 -21.75 -7.60
C ILE A 6 -10.84 -22.45 -6.39
N LEU A 7 -10.27 -22.25 -5.20
CA LEU A 7 -10.81 -22.82 -3.97
C LEU A 7 -12.19 -22.25 -3.63
N CYS A 8 -12.35 -20.93 -3.72
CA CYS A 8 -13.64 -20.25 -3.48
C CYS A 8 -14.73 -20.77 -4.41
N LYS A 9 -14.43 -20.89 -5.71
CA LYS A 9 -15.37 -21.43 -6.70
C LYS A 9 -15.80 -22.87 -6.39
N LYS A 10 -14.84 -23.72 -5.97
CA LYS A 10 -15.13 -25.11 -5.56
C LYS A 10 -16.15 -25.20 -4.43
N HIS A 11 -16.16 -24.21 -3.53
CA HIS A 11 -17.04 -24.17 -2.36
C HIS A 11 -18.20 -23.17 -2.51
N ASN A 12 -18.42 -22.62 -3.70
CA ASN A 12 -19.46 -21.61 -3.97
C ASN A 12 -19.35 -20.39 -3.05
N ILE A 13 -18.11 -19.94 -2.78
CA ILE A 13 -17.81 -18.77 -1.96
C ILE A 13 -17.42 -17.63 -2.88
N LYS A 14 -17.90 -16.41 -2.60
CA LYS A 14 -17.47 -15.20 -3.30
C LYS A 14 -16.11 -14.73 -2.78
N LEU A 15 -15.22 -14.37 -3.70
CA LEU A 15 -13.91 -13.82 -3.39
C LEU A 15 -13.92 -12.29 -3.57
N ALA A 16 -13.81 -11.56 -2.46
CA ALA A 16 -13.55 -10.14 -2.46
C ALA A 16 -12.06 -9.88 -2.17
N VAL A 17 -11.45 -8.98 -2.93
CA VAL A 17 -10.03 -8.60 -2.77
C VAL A 17 -9.93 -7.12 -2.50
N ASP A 18 -9.34 -6.75 -1.37
CA ASP A 18 -8.87 -5.39 -1.13
C ASP A 18 -7.57 -5.17 -1.94
N ASN A 19 -7.67 -4.37 -3.00
CA ASN A 19 -6.56 -4.08 -3.91
C ASN A 19 -5.99 -2.67 -3.70
N THR A 20 -6.22 -2.08 -2.54
CA THR A 20 -5.82 -0.71 -2.24
C THR A 20 -4.33 -0.47 -2.48
N PHE A 21 -3.45 -1.38 -2.00
CA PHE A 21 -1.99 -1.18 -2.04
C PHE A 21 -1.39 -1.22 -3.44
N MET A 22 -1.97 -2.00 -4.35
CA MET A 22 -1.47 -2.08 -5.72
C MET A 22 -2.17 -1.17 -6.69
N SER A 23 -3.35 -0.66 -6.32
CA SER A 23 -4.24 0.10 -7.20
C SER A 23 -4.62 -0.70 -8.47
N PRO A 24 -5.52 -0.21 -9.32
CA PRO A 24 -5.79 -0.88 -10.60
C PRO A 24 -4.62 -0.79 -11.59
N TYR A 25 -3.61 0.04 -11.31
CA TYR A 25 -2.43 0.16 -12.15
C TYR A 25 -1.47 -1.04 -12.00
N GLY A 26 -1.30 -1.53 -10.77
CA GLY A 26 -0.32 -2.58 -10.46
C GLY A 26 -0.91 -3.99 -10.33
N GLN A 27 -2.22 -4.14 -10.20
CA GLN A 27 -2.85 -5.47 -10.06
C GLN A 27 -4.34 -5.42 -10.44
N ASN A 28 -4.80 -6.44 -11.16
CA ASN A 28 -6.18 -6.58 -11.62
C ASN A 28 -6.81 -7.88 -11.11
N PRO A 29 -7.35 -7.93 -9.88
CA PRO A 29 -7.85 -9.15 -9.25
C PRO A 29 -9.02 -9.83 -10.00
N LEU A 30 -9.86 -9.10 -10.72
CA LEU A 30 -10.94 -9.70 -11.55
C LEU A 30 -10.36 -10.63 -12.61
N ASN A 31 -9.24 -10.27 -13.24
CA ASN A 31 -8.56 -11.11 -14.23
C ASN A 31 -7.93 -12.36 -13.58
N LEU A 32 -7.76 -12.34 -12.26
CA LEU A 32 -7.23 -13.46 -11.46
C LEU A 32 -8.34 -14.28 -10.77
N GLY A 33 -9.60 -13.97 -11.09
CA GLY A 33 -10.77 -14.73 -10.68
C GLY A 33 -11.47 -14.23 -9.42
N ALA A 34 -11.18 -13.04 -8.93
CA ALA A 34 -11.97 -12.39 -7.89
C ALA A 34 -13.37 -12.04 -8.41
N ASP A 35 -14.37 -12.06 -7.53
CA ASP A 35 -15.75 -11.64 -7.83
C ASP A 35 -15.94 -10.14 -7.60
N ILE A 36 -15.27 -9.60 -6.58
CA ILE A 36 -15.36 -8.19 -6.16
C ILE A 36 -13.97 -7.67 -5.88
N ILE A 37 -13.68 -6.44 -6.33
CA ILE A 37 -12.51 -5.68 -5.89
C ILE A 37 -12.98 -4.52 -5.02
N MET A 38 -12.27 -4.28 -3.93
CA MET A 38 -12.39 -3.08 -3.11
C MET A 38 -11.12 -2.23 -3.22
N HIS A 39 -11.27 -0.93 -3.27
CA HIS A 39 -10.20 0.03 -3.05
C HIS A 39 -10.64 1.06 -2.02
N SER A 40 -9.78 1.34 -1.04
CA SER A 40 -9.80 2.64 -0.38
C SER A 40 -9.32 3.68 -1.38
N ALA A 41 -10.27 4.37 -2.03
CA ALA A 41 -9.94 5.39 -3.01
C ALA A 41 -9.29 6.64 -2.37
N THR A 42 -9.37 6.76 -1.04
CA THR A 42 -8.61 7.69 -0.19
C THR A 42 -7.11 7.60 -0.43
N LYS A 43 -6.61 6.40 -0.81
CA LYS A 43 -5.18 6.10 -0.96
C LYS A 43 -4.68 6.46 -2.37
N TYR A 44 -4.10 5.54 -3.09
CA TYR A 44 -3.49 5.77 -4.41
C TYR A 44 -4.43 6.39 -5.45
N ILE A 45 -5.73 6.05 -5.45
CA ILE A 45 -6.67 6.57 -6.46
C ILE A 45 -6.86 8.07 -6.26
N GLY A 46 -7.13 8.53 -5.03
CA GLY A 46 -7.15 9.95 -4.65
C GLY A 46 -5.75 10.55 -4.70
N GLY A 47 -4.81 9.99 -3.96
CA GLY A 47 -3.39 10.25 -4.03
C GLY A 47 -2.92 11.63 -3.54
N HIS A 48 -3.79 12.44 -2.95
CA HIS A 48 -3.47 13.81 -2.54
C HIS A 48 -3.90 14.15 -1.10
N SER A 49 -4.26 13.13 -0.32
CA SER A 49 -4.65 13.27 1.11
C SER A 49 -5.79 14.27 1.37
N ASP A 50 -6.66 14.50 0.39
CA ASP A 50 -7.68 15.56 0.36
C ASP A 50 -9.12 15.03 0.30
N LEU A 51 -9.32 13.70 0.27
CA LEU A 51 -10.65 13.09 0.24
C LEU A 51 -10.68 11.73 0.94
N ILE A 52 -11.87 11.32 1.36
CA ILE A 52 -12.16 9.97 1.88
C ILE A 52 -13.18 9.32 0.96
N ALA A 53 -12.81 8.22 0.32
CA ALA A 53 -13.65 7.50 -0.61
C ALA A 53 -13.36 6.00 -0.65
N GLY A 54 -14.36 5.22 -1.07
CA GLY A 54 -14.23 3.80 -1.39
C GLY A 54 -14.78 3.50 -2.78
N VAL A 55 -14.26 2.46 -3.42
CA VAL A 55 -14.76 1.97 -4.70
C VAL A 55 -14.91 0.45 -4.63
N LEU A 56 -16.06 -0.05 -5.08
CA LEU A 56 -16.30 -1.47 -5.31
C LEU A 56 -16.44 -1.73 -6.81
N ILE A 57 -15.81 -2.77 -7.31
CA ILE A 57 -15.77 -3.12 -8.73
C ILE A 57 -16.11 -4.60 -8.90
N THR A 58 -16.99 -4.92 -9.84
CA THR A 58 -17.34 -6.28 -10.22
C THR A 58 -17.71 -6.35 -11.69
N ASN A 59 -17.53 -7.52 -12.31
CA ASN A 59 -17.99 -7.82 -13.68
C ASN A 59 -19.32 -8.61 -13.66
N ASN A 60 -19.95 -8.80 -12.50
CA ASN A 60 -21.17 -9.56 -12.35
C ASN A 60 -22.35 -8.62 -12.06
N ASP A 61 -23.33 -8.57 -12.98
CA ASP A 61 -24.48 -7.65 -12.89
C ASP A 61 -25.31 -7.89 -11.62
N SER A 62 -25.55 -9.15 -11.24
CA SER A 62 -26.31 -9.48 -10.02
C SER A 62 -25.59 -9.00 -8.76
N ILE A 63 -24.26 -9.08 -8.71
CA ILE A 63 -23.47 -8.52 -7.60
C ILE A 63 -23.55 -7.00 -7.65
N ALA A 64 -23.41 -6.39 -8.83
CA ALA A 64 -23.49 -4.94 -8.99
C ALA A 64 -24.83 -4.37 -8.51
N GLU A 65 -25.95 -5.02 -8.84
CA GLU A 65 -27.28 -4.64 -8.38
C GLU A 65 -27.40 -4.70 -6.85
N GLN A 66 -26.89 -5.77 -6.21
CA GLN A 66 -26.89 -5.91 -4.76
C GLN A 66 -26.03 -4.82 -4.09
N LEU A 67 -24.83 -4.56 -4.60
CA LEU A 67 -23.95 -3.51 -4.07
C LEU A 67 -24.59 -2.13 -4.22
N TYR A 68 -25.21 -1.84 -5.35
CA TYR A 68 -25.91 -0.59 -5.58
C TYR A 68 -27.11 -0.42 -4.63
N PHE A 69 -27.88 -1.50 -4.40
CA PHE A 69 -28.96 -1.49 -3.43
C PHE A 69 -28.47 -1.15 -2.02
N ILE A 70 -27.38 -1.80 -1.58
CA ILE A 70 -26.76 -1.55 -0.27
C ILE A 70 -26.27 -0.11 -0.17
N GLN A 71 -25.53 0.38 -1.18
CA GLN A 71 -25.03 1.75 -1.24
C GLN A 71 -26.16 2.78 -1.10
N LYS A 72 -27.23 2.61 -1.89
CA LYS A 72 -28.40 3.48 -1.86
C LYS A 72 -29.11 3.44 -0.50
N SER A 73 -29.33 2.25 0.06
CA SER A 73 -30.07 2.05 1.30
C SER A 73 -29.32 2.56 2.52
N ALA A 74 -28.00 2.38 2.55
CA ALA A 74 -27.14 2.88 3.62
C ALA A 74 -26.78 4.37 3.48
N GLY A 75 -27.01 4.97 2.28
CA GLY A 75 -26.62 6.35 2.02
C GLY A 75 -25.12 6.56 1.87
N ALA A 76 -24.33 5.49 1.62
CA ALA A 76 -22.89 5.55 1.47
C ALA A 76 -22.51 6.10 0.07
N VAL A 77 -22.87 7.35 -0.20
CA VAL A 77 -22.63 8.05 -1.46
C VAL A 77 -21.62 9.17 -1.28
N LEU A 78 -20.68 9.24 -2.21
CA LEU A 78 -19.68 10.29 -2.23
C LEU A 78 -20.32 11.63 -2.62
N SER A 79 -19.83 12.74 -2.02
CA SER A 79 -20.29 14.07 -2.40
C SER A 79 -19.93 14.39 -3.87
N PRO A 80 -20.67 15.30 -4.55
CA PRO A 80 -20.31 15.71 -5.92
C PRO A 80 -18.91 16.30 -5.99
N PHE A 81 -18.46 17.04 -4.98
CA PHE A 81 -17.14 17.66 -4.95
C PHE A 81 -16.04 16.58 -4.81
N ASP A 82 -16.18 15.65 -3.88
CA ASP A 82 -15.22 14.56 -3.71
C ASP A 82 -15.21 13.63 -4.93
N SER A 83 -16.36 13.41 -5.55
CA SER A 83 -16.45 12.65 -6.82
C SER A 83 -15.66 13.33 -7.94
N TRP A 84 -15.76 14.65 -8.04
CA TRP A 84 -15.01 15.43 -9.03
C TRP A 84 -13.50 15.39 -8.75
N LEU A 85 -13.09 15.57 -7.49
CA LEU A 85 -11.68 15.43 -7.08
C LEU A 85 -11.13 14.05 -7.42
N LEU A 86 -11.88 12.99 -7.10
CA LEU A 86 -11.48 11.62 -7.37
C LEU A 86 -11.33 11.36 -8.88
N LEU A 87 -12.30 11.79 -9.70
CA LEU A 87 -12.23 11.67 -11.15
C LEU A 87 -11.04 12.43 -11.74
N ARG A 88 -10.73 13.62 -11.20
CA ARG A 88 -9.56 14.40 -11.59
C ARG A 88 -8.27 13.67 -11.24
N SER A 89 -8.18 13.11 -10.04
CA SER A 89 -6.99 12.43 -9.53
C SER A 89 -6.69 11.13 -10.28
N THR A 90 -7.72 10.39 -10.71
CA THR A 90 -7.53 9.14 -11.48
C THR A 90 -6.76 9.35 -12.78
N LYS A 91 -6.82 10.53 -13.37
CA LYS A 91 -6.12 10.84 -14.64
C LYS A 91 -4.60 10.79 -14.53
N THR A 92 -4.06 10.92 -13.33
CA THR A 92 -2.62 10.85 -13.07
C THR A 92 -2.20 9.59 -12.30
N LEU A 93 -3.14 8.68 -12.03
CA LEU A 93 -2.89 7.49 -11.22
C LEU A 93 -1.68 6.69 -11.73
N GLY A 94 -1.64 6.38 -13.02
CA GLY A 94 -0.57 5.57 -13.60
C GLY A 94 0.81 6.21 -13.46
N ILE A 95 0.91 7.52 -13.70
CA ILE A 95 2.17 8.27 -13.56
C ILE A 95 2.64 8.27 -12.10
N ARG A 96 1.73 8.51 -11.17
CA ARG A 96 2.03 8.56 -9.73
C ARG A 96 2.47 7.19 -9.21
N VAL A 97 1.69 6.14 -9.46
CA VAL A 97 1.99 4.80 -8.96
C VAL A 97 3.27 4.24 -9.57
N GLN A 98 3.54 4.52 -10.87
CA GLN A 98 4.82 4.13 -11.48
C GLN A 98 5.99 4.83 -10.78
N LYS A 99 5.95 6.15 -10.64
CA LYS A 99 7.03 6.92 -10.00
C LYS A 99 7.23 6.50 -8.54
N GLN A 100 6.14 6.29 -7.78
CA GLN A 100 6.20 5.80 -6.39
C GLN A 100 6.87 4.43 -6.30
N SER A 101 6.53 3.51 -7.22
CA SER A 101 7.13 2.18 -7.23
C SER A 101 8.61 2.22 -7.66
N ASP A 102 8.97 3.06 -8.63
CA ASP A 102 10.37 3.25 -9.06
C ASP A 102 11.21 3.83 -7.91
N ASN A 103 10.70 4.82 -7.20
CA ASN A 103 11.34 5.35 -6.00
C ASN A 103 11.49 4.27 -4.91
N ALA A 104 10.44 3.49 -4.67
CA ALA A 104 10.44 2.48 -3.62
C ALA A 104 11.41 1.33 -3.87
N ILE A 105 11.51 0.82 -5.11
CA ILE A 105 12.47 -0.25 -5.42
C ILE A 105 13.92 0.24 -5.31
N GLU A 106 14.19 1.47 -5.73
CA GLU A 106 15.52 2.08 -5.61
C GLU A 106 15.90 2.27 -4.13
N LEU A 107 15.01 2.86 -3.34
CA LEU A 107 15.21 3.01 -1.90
C LEU A 107 15.40 1.66 -1.21
N ALA A 108 14.52 0.68 -1.48
CA ALA A 108 14.58 -0.62 -0.83
C ALA A 108 15.91 -1.35 -1.10
N LYS A 109 16.44 -1.27 -2.33
CA LYS A 109 17.75 -1.84 -2.68
C LYS A 109 18.87 -1.18 -1.89
N ARG A 110 18.97 0.15 -1.95
CA ARG A 110 20.02 0.91 -1.26
C ARG A 110 19.95 0.74 0.26
N LEU A 111 18.75 0.77 0.84
CA LEU A 111 18.56 0.60 2.28
C LEU A 111 18.90 -0.82 2.76
N SER A 112 18.72 -1.84 1.90
CA SER A 112 19.08 -3.21 2.25
C SER A 112 20.58 -3.45 2.42
N GLU A 113 21.43 -2.54 1.91
CA GLU A 113 22.88 -2.59 2.01
C GLU A 113 23.43 -1.92 3.30
N LEU A 114 22.55 -1.23 4.05
CA LEU A 114 22.94 -0.48 5.24
C LEU A 114 22.96 -1.34 6.49
N SER A 115 24.09 -1.42 7.16
CA SER A 115 24.25 -2.17 8.42
C SER A 115 23.43 -1.61 9.59
N LYS A 116 23.00 -0.35 9.52
CA LYS A 116 22.13 0.31 10.52
C LYS A 116 20.66 -0.10 10.45
N ILE A 117 20.25 -0.77 9.36
CA ILE A 117 18.90 -1.28 9.17
C ILE A 117 18.94 -2.80 9.34
N SER A 118 18.25 -3.32 10.35
CA SER A 118 18.24 -4.75 10.64
C SER A 118 17.56 -5.57 9.55
N SER A 119 16.54 -5.01 8.89
CA SER A 119 15.82 -5.69 7.81
C SER A 119 15.01 -4.70 6.98
N VAL A 120 15.01 -4.89 5.68
CA VAL A 120 14.14 -4.22 4.71
C VAL A 120 13.17 -5.24 4.15
N ILE A 121 11.88 -4.99 4.28
CA ILE A 121 10.81 -5.86 3.81
C ILE A 121 10.09 -5.13 2.67
N TYR A 122 10.29 -5.62 1.45
CA TYR A 122 9.68 -5.05 0.24
C TYR A 122 9.50 -6.14 -0.82
N PRO A 123 8.30 -6.28 -1.44
CA PRO A 123 8.01 -7.37 -2.37
C PRO A 123 8.91 -7.41 -3.62
N GLY A 124 9.54 -6.29 -3.97
CA GLY A 124 10.45 -6.17 -5.11
C GLY A 124 11.90 -6.58 -4.83
N LEU A 125 12.24 -6.98 -3.60
CA LEU A 125 13.56 -7.54 -3.28
C LEU A 125 13.54 -9.06 -3.45
N GLU A 126 14.59 -9.64 -4.05
CA GLU A 126 14.73 -11.10 -4.21
C GLU A 126 14.75 -11.84 -2.86
N SER A 127 15.16 -11.16 -1.80
CA SER A 127 15.15 -11.69 -0.42
C SER A 127 13.73 -11.83 0.15
N HIS A 128 12.72 -11.21 -0.47
CA HIS A 128 11.33 -11.31 -0.01
C HIS A 128 10.76 -12.69 -0.36
N ASN A 129 10.15 -13.37 0.64
CA ASN A 129 9.66 -14.75 0.50
C ASN A 129 8.56 -14.93 -0.59
N GLN A 130 7.91 -13.86 -1.02
CA GLN A 130 6.90 -13.86 -2.07
C GLN A 130 7.33 -13.09 -3.32
N PHE A 131 8.62 -12.81 -3.50
CA PHE A 131 9.13 -12.08 -4.67
C PHE A 131 8.67 -12.70 -6.00
N ALA A 132 8.82 -14.01 -6.17
CA ALA A 132 8.40 -14.71 -7.38
C ALA A 132 6.88 -14.60 -7.64
N LEU A 133 6.06 -14.65 -6.59
CA LEU A 133 4.61 -14.45 -6.72
C LEU A 133 4.28 -13.00 -7.08
N ALA A 134 4.90 -12.04 -6.43
CA ALA A 134 4.71 -10.62 -6.71
C ALA A 134 5.08 -10.30 -8.17
N SER A 135 6.24 -10.78 -8.63
CA SER A 135 6.73 -10.56 -10.00
C SER A 135 5.83 -11.12 -11.11
N THR A 136 4.97 -12.08 -10.78
CA THR A 136 4.04 -12.67 -11.76
C THR A 136 2.60 -12.18 -11.63
N GLN A 137 2.23 -11.67 -10.46
CA GLN A 137 0.85 -11.26 -10.15
C GLN A 137 0.67 -9.73 -10.21
N GLN A 138 1.69 -8.98 -9.85
CA GLN A 138 1.67 -7.51 -9.79
C GLN A 138 2.35 -6.96 -11.04
N LEU A 139 1.55 -6.61 -12.02
CA LEU A 139 2.02 -6.18 -13.32
C LEU A 139 1.42 -4.81 -13.70
N ASN A 140 2.25 -3.93 -14.23
CA ASN A 140 1.79 -2.68 -14.81
C ASN A 140 1.06 -2.93 -16.14
N PRO A 141 0.42 -1.93 -16.78
CA PRO A 141 -0.30 -2.12 -18.04
C PRO A 141 0.57 -2.57 -19.23
N LYS A 142 1.91 -2.50 -19.11
CA LYS A 142 2.84 -3.01 -20.13
C LYS A 142 3.18 -4.49 -19.92
N GLY A 143 2.79 -5.06 -18.77
CA GLY A 143 3.14 -6.42 -18.38
C GLY A 143 4.44 -6.53 -17.58
N ASP A 144 5.05 -5.42 -17.20
CA ASP A 144 6.26 -5.43 -16.39
C ASP A 144 5.92 -5.56 -14.90
N PRO A 145 6.73 -6.28 -14.10
CA PRO A 145 6.55 -6.35 -12.65
C PRO A 145 6.59 -4.98 -11.98
N ILE A 146 5.67 -4.75 -11.05
CA ILE A 146 5.61 -3.55 -10.22
C ILE A 146 5.26 -3.97 -8.78
N TYR A 147 5.86 -3.31 -7.78
CA TYR A 147 5.80 -3.80 -6.40
C TYR A 147 5.18 -2.81 -5.42
N GLY A 148 4.63 -1.71 -5.93
CA GLY A 148 4.01 -0.65 -5.12
C GLY A 148 5.04 0.20 -4.37
N SER A 149 4.56 1.02 -3.44
CA SER A 149 5.39 2.01 -2.75
C SER A 149 5.53 1.79 -1.25
N MET A 150 5.14 0.62 -0.74
CA MET A 150 5.17 0.34 0.70
C MET A 150 6.43 -0.43 1.08
N ILE A 151 7.31 0.20 1.87
CA ILE A 151 8.52 -0.43 2.43
C ILE A 151 8.36 -0.53 3.95
N SER A 152 8.72 -1.66 4.54
CA SER A 152 8.86 -1.77 5.99
C SER A 152 10.33 -1.94 6.36
N LEU A 153 10.77 -1.19 7.38
CA LEU A 153 12.13 -1.25 7.91
C LEU A 153 12.10 -1.70 9.37
N ARG A 154 13.01 -2.58 9.75
CA ARG A 154 13.31 -2.86 11.17
C ARG A 154 14.59 -2.14 11.54
N LEU A 155 14.52 -1.30 12.55
CA LEU A 155 15.62 -0.45 12.97
C LEU A 155 16.42 -1.04 14.16
N GLY A 156 16.05 -2.27 14.60
CA GLY A 156 16.80 -3.04 15.59
C GLY A 156 16.41 -2.75 17.04
N SER A 157 15.99 -1.53 17.37
CA SER A 157 15.45 -1.22 18.71
C SER A 157 14.42 -0.08 18.66
N VAL A 158 13.67 0.08 19.75
CA VAL A 158 12.70 1.17 19.92
C VAL A 158 13.41 2.51 19.97
N GLU A 159 14.57 2.58 20.63
CA GLU A 159 15.37 3.79 20.75
C GLU A 159 15.85 4.27 19.38
N GLN A 160 16.34 3.37 18.53
CA GLN A 160 16.75 3.69 17.16
C GLN A 160 15.56 4.14 16.30
N ARG A 161 14.40 3.49 16.46
CA ARG A 161 13.16 3.91 15.82
C ARG A 161 12.77 5.34 16.21
N ASP A 162 12.74 5.64 17.49
CA ASP A 162 12.33 6.94 18.00
C ASP A 162 13.33 8.03 17.60
N HIS A 163 14.63 7.70 17.61
CA HIS A 163 15.67 8.59 17.09
C HIS A 163 15.43 8.92 15.60
N PHE A 164 15.24 7.90 14.77
CA PHE A 164 14.93 8.04 13.34
C PHE A 164 13.70 8.93 13.12
N LEU A 165 12.58 8.62 13.80
CA LEU A 165 11.32 9.36 13.67
C LEU A 165 11.42 10.82 14.10
N SER A 166 12.30 11.14 15.05
CA SER A 166 12.51 12.53 15.50
C SER A 166 13.30 13.39 14.51
N ARG A 167 13.95 12.77 13.51
CA ARG A 167 14.89 13.45 12.60
C ARG A 167 14.45 13.47 11.15
N VAL A 168 13.57 12.55 10.72
CA VAL A 168 13.02 12.59 9.34
C VAL A 168 12.29 13.91 9.09
N LYS A 169 12.46 14.45 7.90
CA LYS A 169 11.91 15.74 7.49
C LYS A 169 10.99 15.66 6.28
N LEU A 170 11.34 14.84 5.30
CA LEU A 170 10.53 14.61 4.10
C LEU A 170 9.47 13.55 4.35
N PHE A 171 9.81 12.50 5.10
CA PHE A 171 8.82 11.51 5.53
C PHE A 171 8.03 12.05 6.73
N THR A 172 6.80 12.49 6.49
CA THR A 172 5.92 12.95 7.57
C THR A 172 5.44 11.78 8.41
N LEU A 173 5.57 11.89 9.74
CA LEU A 173 5.02 10.89 10.68
C LEU A 173 3.50 11.01 10.71
N ALA A 174 2.83 10.15 9.99
CA ALA A 174 1.37 10.11 9.89
C ALA A 174 0.85 8.73 9.49
N GLU A 175 -0.37 8.45 9.86
CA GLU A 175 -1.13 7.33 9.27
C GLU A 175 -1.52 7.68 7.84
N SER A 176 -1.84 6.72 7.05
CA SER A 176 -2.21 6.76 5.65
C SER A 176 -1.10 6.20 4.75
N LEU A 177 -1.33 6.24 3.44
CA LEU A 177 -0.41 5.75 2.43
C LEU A 177 -0.88 6.15 1.01
N GLY A 178 0.01 6.02 0.05
CA GLY A 178 -0.34 6.14 -1.37
C GLY A 178 -0.51 7.56 -1.88
N GLY A 179 -0.23 8.57 -1.04
CA GLY A 179 -0.17 9.96 -1.42
C GLY A 179 1.05 10.30 -2.26
N VAL A 180 1.04 11.49 -2.88
CA VAL A 180 2.22 12.04 -3.60
C VAL A 180 3.33 12.39 -2.65
N GLU A 181 3.01 12.69 -1.40
CA GLU A 181 3.94 12.93 -0.29
C GLU A 181 4.36 11.61 0.36
N SER A 182 5.62 11.56 0.82
CA SER A 182 6.17 10.43 1.56
C SER A 182 5.75 10.48 3.03
N LEU A 183 5.30 9.32 3.56
CA LEU A 183 4.86 9.17 4.94
C LEU A 183 5.64 8.06 5.63
N VAL A 184 5.81 8.19 6.94
CA VAL A 184 6.29 7.15 7.83
C VAL A 184 5.29 6.91 8.96
N CYS A 185 5.08 5.66 9.36
CA CYS A 185 4.29 5.34 10.55
C CYS A 185 4.88 4.16 11.31
N VAL A 186 4.44 4.00 12.57
CA VAL A 186 4.73 2.86 13.43
C VAL A 186 3.49 1.97 13.48
N PRO A 187 3.40 0.90 12.66
CA PRO A 187 2.19 0.09 12.61
C PRO A 187 1.79 -0.53 13.95
N PHE A 188 2.78 -0.86 14.78
CA PHE A 188 2.56 -1.44 16.10
C PHE A 188 1.69 -0.57 17.02
N ASP A 189 1.96 0.73 17.06
CA ASP A 189 1.31 1.67 17.99
C ASP A 189 0.17 2.46 17.32
N MET A 190 0.26 2.72 16.02
CA MET A 190 -0.67 3.57 15.28
C MET A 190 -1.80 2.74 14.62
N THR A 191 -1.53 2.10 13.49
CA THR A 191 -2.56 1.44 12.67
C THR A 191 -3.11 0.14 13.25
N HIS A 192 -2.38 -0.50 14.16
CA HIS A 192 -2.75 -1.78 14.79
C HIS A 192 -2.84 -1.65 16.32
N GLY A 193 -3.04 -0.44 16.85
CA GLY A 193 -3.08 -0.17 18.29
C GLY A 193 -4.05 -1.06 19.06
N SER A 194 -5.22 -1.36 18.50
CA SER A 194 -6.27 -2.19 19.12
C SER A 194 -6.00 -3.70 19.12
N ILE A 195 -5.00 -4.19 18.37
CA ILE A 195 -4.68 -5.62 18.31
C ILE A 195 -3.85 -6.01 19.53
N PRO A 196 -4.12 -7.17 20.20
CA PRO A 196 -3.33 -7.67 21.31
C PRO A 196 -1.84 -7.81 20.93
N VAL A 197 -0.95 -7.46 21.86
CA VAL A 197 0.51 -7.46 21.64
C VAL A 197 1.02 -8.79 21.12
N LYS A 198 0.62 -9.91 21.74
CA LYS A 198 1.02 -11.24 21.29
C LYS A 198 0.64 -11.52 19.82
N THR A 199 -0.56 -11.12 19.42
CA THR A 199 -1.02 -11.28 18.03
C THR A 199 -0.17 -10.44 17.06
N LYS A 200 0.20 -9.21 17.45
CA LYS A 200 1.11 -8.37 16.65
C LYS A 200 2.47 -9.05 16.48
N GLU A 201 3.03 -9.58 17.54
CA GLU A 201 4.31 -10.28 17.52
C GLU A 201 4.25 -11.54 16.65
N ASP A 202 3.19 -12.35 16.78
CA ASP A 202 2.94 -13.55 15.95
C ASP A 202 2.82 -13.20 14.46
N MET A 203 2.32 -12.00 14.14
CA MET A 203 2.25 -11.45 12.78
C MET A 203 3.58 -10.83 12.30
N GLY A 204 4.59 -10.77 13.15
CA GLY A 204 5.87 -10.14 12.84
C GLY A 204 5.85 -8.61 12.92
N LEU A 205 4.81 -8.01 13.50
CA LEU A 205 4.75 -6.58 13.83
C LEU A 205 5.53 -6.34 15.12
N THR A 206 6.78 -5.92 14.99
CA THR A 206 7.65 -5.60 16.13
C THR A 206 7.65 -4.10 16.43
N LYS A 207 8.01 -3.72 17.64
CA LYS A 207 7.99 -2.32 18.08
C LYS A 207 9.02 -1.44 17.37
N ASP A 208 10.09 -2.03 16.85
CA ASP A 208 11.15 -1.37 16.09
C ASP A 208 10.83 -1.19 14.60
N LEU A 209 9.66 -1.71 14.15
CA LEU A 209 9.25 -1.66 12.76
C LEU A 209 8.62 -0.31 12.43
N VAL A 210 9.11 0.33 11.36
CA VAL A 210 8.49 1.47 10.70
C VAL A 210 8.03 1.08 9.31
N ARG A 211 6.96 1.73 8.83
CA ARG A 211 6.43 1.56 7.48
C ARG A 211 6.52 2.88 6.73
N LEU A 212 7.21 2.86 5.61
CA LEU A 212 7.32 3.97 4.68
C LEU A 212 6.25 3.83 3.58
N SER A 213 5.52 4.89 3.31
CA SER A 213 4.74 5.08 2.09
C SER A 213 5.52 6.06 1.22
N VAL A 214 6.16 5.55 0.18
CA VAL A 214 7.04 6.35 -0.67
C VAL A 214 6.22 7.16 -1.67
N GLY A 215 6.47 8.47 -1.71
CA GLY A 215 5.83 9.42 -2.62
C GLY A 215 6.57 9.57 -3.95
N ILE A 216 6.33 10.71 -4.61
CA ILE A 216 6.88 11.02 -5.94
C ILE A 216 8.05 12.00 -5.90
N GLU A 217 8.52 12.39 -4.73
CA GLU A 217 9.64 13.29 -4.52
C GLU A 217 10.91 12.75 -5.22
N ASP A 218 11.95 13.55 -5.27
CA ASP A 218 13.24 13.09 -5.77
C ASP A 218 13.79 11.94 -4.90
N VAL A 219 14.20 10.85 -5.54
CA VAL A 219 14.62 9.64 -4.81
C VAL A 219 15.89 9.85 -4.02
N GLU A 220 16.79 10.74 -4.48
CA GLU A 220 18.02 11.06 -3.77
C GLU A 220 17.72 11.87 -2.50
N ASP A 221 16.81 12.83 -2.58
CA ASP A 221 16.36 13.59 -1.42
C ASP A 221 15.72 12.69 -0.37
N LEU A 222 14.87 11.74 -0.79
CA LEU A 222 14.26 10.75 0.09
C LEU A 222 15.31 9.84 0.75
N TYR A 223 16.29 9.38 -0.02
CA TYR A 223 17.38 8.56 0.50
C TYR A 223 18.22 9.32 1.51
N MET A 224 18.59 10.56 1.20
CA MET A 224 19.40 11.40 2.11
C MET A 224 18.63 11.76 3.39
N ASP A 225 17.31 11.95 3.32
CA ASP A 225 16.49 12.16 4.52
C ASP A 225 16.55 10.95 5.47
N ILE A 226 16.46 9.74 4.91
CA ILE A 226 16.59 8.50 5.70
C ILE A 226 17.99 8.37 6.29
N ILE A 227 19.04 8.53 5.48
CA ILE A 227 20.45 8.38 5.94
C ILE A 227 20.77 9.35 7.07
N ASN A 228 20.47 10.64 6.87
CA ASN A 228 20.73 11.67 7.88
C ASN A 228 19.93 11.45 9.18
N SER A 229 18.83 10.73 9.09
CA SER A 229 17.98 10.40 10.24
C SER A 229 18.42 9.16 10.99
N LEU A 230 19.23 8.29 10.35
CA LEU A 230 19.86 7.13 10.96
C LEU A 230 21.22 7.46 11.61
N ASP A 231 21.83 8.61 11.30
CA ASP A 231 23.09 9.01 11.87
C ASP A 231 22.92 9.55 13.28
N GLN A 232 23.81 9.10 14.19
CA GLN A 232 23.85 9.59 15.57
C GLN A 232 24.50 10.95 15.70
#